data_e443482bb211d1cb5dc8dc06a37eefd8
#
_entry.id   e443482bb211d1cb5dc8dc06a37eefd8
#
_cell.length_a   1.000
_cell.length_b   1.000
_cell.length_c   1.000
_cell.angle_alpha   90.00
_cell.angle_beta   90.00
_cell.angle_gamma   90.00
#
_symmetry.space_group_name_H-M   'P 1'
#
loop_
_entity.id
_entity.type
_entity.pdbx_description
1 polymer ?
#
loop_
_entity_poly.entity_id
_entity_poly.type
_entity_poly.pdbx_seq_one_letter_code
_entity_poly.pdbx_strand_id
1 'polypeptide(L)'
;HARTRSQGYSGKADWNIIKQVKESVSIPVIGNGDISTIYDAKRMLEETKCDAVMIGRATLGNPWFIKECIEYVENNRVIDKPTDLEKINMIIKHFSLLKKYTNTKTALLEIRTHALWYLKGIPGTKEIKTKICQAKTEEEFIAIINELKNNINK
;
A
#
# COMPACT_ATOMS: atom_id res chain seq x y z
N HIS A 1 1.32 -7.72 -16.50
CA HIS A 1 0.92 -8.45 -15.28
C HIS A 1 0.99 -9.95 -15.51
N ALA A 2 1.57 -10.66 -14.58
CA ALA A 2 1.82 -12.10 -14.70
C ALA A 2 0.60 -13.01 -14.41
N ARG A 3 -0.60 -12.45 -14.36
CA ARG A 3 -1.87 -13.20 -14.37
C ARG A 3 -2.74 -12.76 -15.52
N THR A 4 -3.55 -13.67 -16.04
CA THR A 4 -4.59 -13.34 -17.02
C THR A 4 -5.80 -12.72 -16.33
N ARG A 5 -6.67 -12.06 -17.11
CA ARG A 5 -7.93 -11.49 -16.60
C ARG A 5 -8.83 -12.56 -15.96
N SER A 6 -8.87 -13.76 -16.54
CA SER A 6 -9.68 -14.88 -16.03
C SER A 6 -9.18 -15.43 -14.69
N GLN A 7 -7.89 -15.34 -14.41
CA GLN A 7 -7.34 -15.76 -13.14
C GLN A 7 -7.69 -14.79 -12.00
N GLY A 8 -7.90 -13.51 -12.28
CA GLY A 8 -8.13 -12.50 -11.25
C GLY A 8 -7.02 -12.52 -10.20
N TYR A 9 -7.37 -12.86 -8.96
CA TYR A 9 -6.42 -12.99 -7.85
C TYR A 9 -6.09 -14.44 -7.47
N SER A 10 -6.63 -15.44 -8.18
CA SER A 10 -6.38 -16.84 -7.88
C SER A 10 -4.98 -17.30 -8.30
N GLY A 11 -4.45 -18.28 -7.59
CA GLY A 11 -3.15 -18.86 -7.86
C GLY A 11 -1.98 -17.86 -7.64
N LYS A 12 -0.82 -18.19 -8.18
CA LYS A 12 0.39 -17.35 -8.17
C LYS A 12 0.58 -16.65 -9.51
N ALA A 13 1.18 -15.45 -9.48
CA ALA A 13 1.62 -14.74 -10.67
C ALA A 13 2.80 -15.50 -11.31
N ASP A 14 2.69 -15.82 -12.59
CA ASP A 14 3.75 -16.52 -13.31
C ASP A 14 4.79 -15.52 -13.85
N TRP A 15 5.85 -15.31 -13.09
CA TRP A 15 6.91 -14.37 -13.47
C TRP A 15 7.67 -14.78 -14.72
N ASN A 16 7.63 -16.05 -15.12
CA ASN A 16 8.25 -16.49 -16.35
C ASN A 16 7.62 -15.82 -17.59
N ILE A 17 6.34 -15.50 -17.54
CA ILE A 17 5.67 -14.71 -18.59
C ILE A 17 6.26 -13.30 -18.69
N ILE A 18 6.57 -12.64 -17.57
CA ILE A 18 7.22 -11.31 -17.57
C ILE A 18 8.60 -11.42 -18.25
N LYS A 19 9.36 -12.47 -17.90
CA LYS A 19 10.66 -12.74 -18.52
C LYS A 19 10.56 -12.92 -20.03
N GLN A 20 9.63 -13.76 -20.49
CA GLN A 20 9.41 -13.98 -21.93
C GLN A 20 9.03 -12.69 -22.67
N VAL A 21 8.18 -11.85 -22.06
CA VAL A 21 7.83 -10.55 -22.62
C VAL A 21 9.08 -9.67 -22.72
N LYS A 22 9.90 -9.61 -21.65
CA LYS A 22 11.13 -8.80 -21.66
C LYS A 22 12.12 -9.26 -22.74
N GLU A 23 12.25 -10.56 -22.95
CA GLU A 23 13.11 -11.14 -23.99
C GLU A 23 12.60 -10.86 -25.41
N SER A 24 11.29 -10.61 -25.56
CA SER A 24 10.64 -10.44 -26.88
C SER A 24 10.57 -8.99 -27.35
N VAL A 25 10.89 -8.00 -26.48
CA VAL A 25 10.75 -6.57 -26.82
C VAL A 25 12.00 -5.78 -26.46
N SER A 26 12.24 -4.68 -27.19
CA SER A 26 13.36 -3.75 -26.93
C SER A 26 12.98 -2.56 -26.05
N ILE A 27 11.69 -2.35 -25.78
CA ILE A 27 11.21 -1.27 -24.93
C ILE A 27 11.30 -1.65 -23.44
N PRO A 28 11.31 -0.68 -22.52
CA PRO A 28 11.27 -0.96 -21.09
C PRO A 28 10.03 -1.77 -20.69
N VAL A 29 10.23 -2.75 -19.82
CA VAL A 29 9.17 -3.61 -19.26
C VAL A 29 9.07 -3.41 -17.77
N ILE A 30 7.87 -3.06 -17.28
CA ILE A 30 7.55 -2.94 -15.87
C ILE A 30 6.84 -4.22 -15.40
N GLY A 31 7.51 -5.03 -14.58
CA GLY A 31 6.98 -6.28 -14.06
C GLY A 31 5.97 -6.04 -12.93
N ASN A 32 4.85 -6.77 -12.94
CA ASN A 32 3.83 -6.69 -11.88
C ASN A 32 3.24 -8.06 -11.55
N GLY A 33 3.03 -8.32 -10.26
CA GLY A 33 2.35 -9.50 -9.73
C GLY A 33 3.05 -10.08 -8.50
N ASP A 34 2.29 -10.22 -7.40
CA ASP A 34 2.69 -10.87 -6.15
C ASP A 34 3.98 -10.36 -5.48
N ILE A 35 4.27 -9.07 -5.64
CA ILE A 35 5.32 -8.41 -4.85
C ILE A 35 4.70 -8.03 -3.51
N SER A 36 5.06 -8.76 -2.45
CA SER A 36 4.56 -8.59 -1.08
C SER A 36 5.66 -8.32 -0.06
N THR A 37 6.91 -8.58 -0.43
CA THR A 37 8.10 -8.33 0.39
C THR A 37 9.16 -7.58 -0.43
N ILE A 38 10.11 -6.95 0.27
CA ILE A 38 11.27 -6.31 -0.38
C ILE A 38 12.11 -7.32 -1.18
N TYR A 39 12.13 -8.56 -0.72
CA TYR A 39 12.81 -9.66 -1.41
C TYR A 39 12.14 -10.01 -2.73
N ASP A 40 10.81 -10.00 -2.78
CA ASP A 40 10.06 -10.26 -4.02
C ASP A 40 10.34 -9.19 -5.07
N ALA A 41 10.47 -7.91 -4.67
CA ALA A 41 10.81 -6.83 -5.59
C ALA A 41 12.18 -7.07 -6.24
N LYS A 42 13.19 -7.40 -5.44
CA LYS A 42 14.54 -7.72 -5.92
C LYS A 42 14.55 -8.96 -6.81
N ARG A 43 13.90 -10.04 -6.36
CA ARG A 43 13.81 -11.29 -7.11
C ARG A 43 13.13 -11.10 -8.46
N MET A 44 12.05 -10.33 -8.55
CA MET A 44 11.39 -10.06 -9.83
C MET A 44 12.34 -9.41 -10.83
N LEU A 45 13.11 -8.40 -10.41
CA LEU A 45 14.11 -7.77 -11.27
C LEU A 45 15.21 -8.76 -11.70
N GLU A 46 15.70 -9.58 -10.76
CA GLU A 46 16.79 -10.53 -11.03
C GLU A 46 16.35 -11.71 -11.90
N GLU A 47 15.17 -12.28 -11.66
CA GLU A 47 14.67 -13.47 -12.35
C GLU A 47 14.09 -13.14 -13.73
N THR A 48 13.41 -12.01 -13.86
CA THR A 48 12.72 -11.65 -15.12
C THR A 48 13.49 -10.70 -16.02
N LYS A 49 14.51 -10.02 -15.47
CA LYS A 49 15.28 -8.96 -16.14
C LYS A 49 14.43 -7.77 -16.61
N CYS A 50 13.21 -7.61 -16.05
CA CYS A 50 12.40 -6.42 -16.32
C CYS A 50 13.11 -5.16 -15.80
N ASP A 51 12.81 -4.00 -16.39
CA ASP A 51 13.51 -2.74 -16.12
C ASP A 51 13.03 -2.06 -14.85
N ALA A 52 11.79 -2.34 -14.43
CA ALA A 52 11.20 -1.83 -13.20
C ALA A 52 10.12 -2.79 -12.68
N VAL A 53 9.68 -2.55 -11.44
CA VAL A 53 8.57 -3.29 -10.83
C VAL A 53 7.43 -2.35 -10.45
N MET A 54 6.20 -2.81 -10.62
CA MET A 54 5.00 -2.14 -10.15
C MET A 54 4.44 -2.88 -8.94
N ILE A 55 4.27 -2.17 -7.85
CA ILE A 55 3.76 -2.72 -6.59
C ILE A 55 2.32 -2.25 -6.41
N GLY A 56 1.40 -3.19 -6.19
CA GLY A 56 -0.02 -2.91 -5.98
C GLY A 56 -0.41 -3.08 -4.50
N ARG A 57 -1.10 -4.16 -4.18
CA ARG A 57 -1.75 -4.42 -2.88
C ARG A 57 -0.86 -4.25 -1.64
N ALA A 58 0.43 -4.47 -1.74
CA ALA A 58 1.36 -4.33 -0.63
C ALA A 58 1.54 -2.88 -0.16
N THR A 59 1.14 -1.88 -0.96
CA THR A 59 1.15 -0.46 -0.58
C THR A 59 -0.11 -0.01 0.14
N LEU A 60 -1.16 -0.83 0.19
CA LEU A 60 -2.40 -0.51 0.90
C LEU A 60 -2.13 -0.35 2.40
N GLY A 61 -2.32 0.85 2.92
CA GLY A 61 -1.98 1.20 4.30
C GLY A 61 -0.47 1.22 4.61
N ASN A 62 0.38 1.06 3.60
CA ASN A 62 1.84 1.05 3.73
C ASN A 62 2.54 1.74 2.55
N PRO A 63 2.42 3.06 2.39
CA PRO A 63 3.13 3.78 1.32
C PRO A 63 4.65 3.75 1.48
N TRP A 64 5.17 3.48 2.67
CA TRP A 64 6.61 3.35 2.94
C TRP A 64 7.22 2.14 2.25
N PHE A 65 6.42 1.12 1.92
CA PHE A 65 6.89 -0.10 1.28
C PHE A 65 7.64 0.16 -0.04
N ILE A 66 7.26 1.20 -0.78
CA ILE A 66 7.99 1.62 -1.99
C ILE A 66 9.44 2.00 -1.63
N LYS A 67 9.61 2.84 -0.59
CA LYS A 67 10.94 3.22 -0.11
C LYS A 67 11.73 2.03 0.42
N GLU A 68 11.08 1.13 1.17
CA GLU A 68 11.70 -0.11 1.66
C GLU A 68 12.25 -0.95 0.49
N CYS A 69 11.46 -1.10 -0.59
CA CYS A 69 11.89 -1.83 -1.80
C CYS A 69 13.07 -1.15 -2.49
N ILE A 70 13.05 0.18 -2.67
CA ILE A 70 14.15 0.93 -3.30
C ILE A 70 15.44 0.75 -2.50
N GLU A 71 15.39 0.96 -1.17
CA GLU A 71 16.57 0.81 -0.32
C GLU A 71 17.14 -0.61 -0.34
N TYR A 72 16.29 -1.62 -0.43
CA TYR A 72 16.75 -2.99 -0.51
C TYR A 72 17.31 -3.35 -1.89
N VAL A 73 16.66 -2.91 -2.97
CA VAL A 73 17.09 -3.22 -4.34
C VAL A 73 18.42 -2.53 -4.66
N GLU A 74 18.54 -1.23 -4.32
CA GLU A 74 19.70 -0.41 -4.70
C GLU A 74 20.88 -0.56 -3.72
N ASN A 75 20.58 -0.62 -2.42
CA ASN A 75 21.57 -0.53 -1.35
C ASN A 75 21.69 -1.82 -0.52
N ASN A 76 20.90 -2.84 -0.81
CA ASN A 76 20.76 -4.06 -0.02
C ASN A 76 20.49 -3.79 1.47
N ARG A 77 19.80 -2.68 1.76
CA ARG A 77 19.54 -2.17 3.11
C ARG A 77 18.09 -2.38 3.50
N VAL A 78 17.87 -3.04 4.62
CA VAL A 78 16.57 -3.10 5.28
C VAL A 78 16.43 -1.88 6.17
N ILE A 79 15.35 -1.13 6.01
CA ILE A 79 15.04 0.05 6.82
C ILE A 79 13.92 -0.24 7.80
N ASP A 80 13.83 0.57 8.86
CA ASP A 80 12.79 0.44 9.88
C ASP A 80 11.39 0.64 9.31
N LYS A 81 10.46 -0.13 9.83
CA LYS A 81 9.04 0.01 9.51
C LYS A 81 8.44 1.20 10.24
N PRO A 82 7.37 1.82 9.67
CA PRO A 82 6.68 2.90 10.34
C PRO A 82 6.10 2.45 11.67
N THR A 83 6.20 3.31 12.67
CA THR A 83 5.53 3.16 13.96
C THR A 83 4.01 3.28 13.80
N ASP A 84 3.25 2.82 14.79
CA ASP A 84 1.79 2.93 14.75
C ASP A 84 1.34 4.40 14.75
N LEU A 85 2.05 5.28 15.44
CA LEU A 85 1.79 6.72 15.41
C LEU A 85 2.01 7.33 14.02
N GLU A 86 3.07 6.92 13.31
CA GLU A 86 3.31 7.36 11.94
C GLU A 86 2.23 6.89 10.98
N LYS A 87 1.75 5.65 11.11
CA LYS A 87 0.61 5.14 10.32
C LYS A 87 -0.65 5.97 10.55
N ILE A 88 -0.96 6.31 11.82
CA ILE A 88 -2.14 7.13 12.15
C ILE A 88 -2.00 8.54 11.59
N ASN A 89 -0.84 9.16 11.72
CA ASN A 89 -0.58 10.48 11.13
C ASN A 89 -0.71 10.45 9.59
N MET A 90 -0.30 9.34 8.96
CA MET A 90 -0.43 9.17 7.52
C MET A 90 -1.90 9.10 7.07
N ILE A 91 -2.83 8.59 7.88
CA ILE A 91 -4.27 8.63 7.57
C ILE A 91 -4.73 10.07 7.34
N ILE A 92 -4.38 10.99 8.25
CA ILE A 92 -4.72 12.41 8.14
C ILE A 92 -4.09 13.04 6.90
N LYS A 93 -2.79 12.76 6.67
CA LYS A 93 -2.07 13.26 5.49
C LYS A 93 -2.71 12.75 4.19
N HIS A 94 -3.06 11.46 4.13
CA HIS A 94 -3.70 10.85 2.96
C HIS A 94 -5.07 11.49 2.71
N PHE A 95 -5.88 11.69 3.75
CA PHE A 95 -7.16 12.37 3.62
C PHE A 95 -7.01 13.81 3.09
N SER A 96 -6.04 14.56 3.63
CA SER A 96 -5.75 15.91 3.14
C SER A 96 -5.33 15.92 1.66
N LEU A 97 -4.58 14.92 1.21
CA LEU A 97 -4.20 14.78 -0.20
C LEU A 97 -5.41 14.43 -1.08
N LEU A 98 -6.26 13.49 -0.67
CA LEU A 98 -7.48 13.15 -1.40
C LEU A 98 -8.35 14.39 -1.65
N LYS A 99 -8.53 15.24 -0.63
CA LYS A 99 -9.32 16.49 -0.76
C LYS A 99 -8.74 17.50 -1.76
N LYS A 100 -7.47 17.41 -2.12
CA LYS A 100 -6.88 18.27 -3.15
C LYS A 100 -7.29 17.86 -4.58
N TYR A 101 -7.65 16.60 -4.77
CA TYR A 101 -7.92 16.02 -6.10
C TYR A 101 -9.36 15.59 -6.28
N THR A 102 -10.16 15.51 -5.18
CA THR A 102 -11.57 15.14 -5.21
C THR A 102 -12.39 16.08 -4.29
N ASN A 103 -13.72 15.99 -4.37
CA ASN A 103 -14.56 16.67 -3.39
C ASN A 103 -14.52 15.98 -2.02
N THR A 104 -14.81 16.70 -0.95
CA THR A 104 -14.73 16.21 0.45
C THR A 104 -15.55 14.94 0.68
N LYS A 105 -16.74 14.84 0.07
CA LYS A 105 -17.61 13.64 0.22
C LYS A 105 -16.95 12.39 -0.34
N THR A 106 -16.39 12.48 -1.54
CA THR A 106 -15.66 11.36 -2.19
C THR A 106 -14.39 11.03 -1.40
N ALA A 107 -13.62 12.04 -1.02
CA ALA A 107 -12.41 11.86 -0.20
C ALA A 107 -12.71 11.13 1.11
N LEU A 108 -13.83 11.48 1.79
CA LEU A 108 -14.25 10.80 3.01
C LEU A 108 -14.61 9.33 2.79
N LEU A 109 -15.32 9.03 1.70
CA LEU A 109 -15.66 7.64 1.35
C LEU A 109 -14.42 6.79 1.08
N GLU A 110 -13.47 7.34 0.36
CA GLU A 110 -12.22 6.66 0.02
C GLU A 110 -11.33 6.47 1.25
N ILE A 111 -11.11 7.53 2.04
CA ILE A 111 -10.22 7.45 3.21
C ILE A 111 -10.72 6.48 4.27
N ARG A 112 -12.03 6.29 4.44
CA ARG A 112 -12.56 5.28 5.37
C ARG A 112 -12.02 3.89 5.05
N THR A 113 -12.01 3.51 3.77
CA THR A 113 -11.45 2.23 3.31
C THR A 113 -9.93 2.17 3.52
N HIS A 114 -9.21 3.22 3.13
CA HIS A 114 -7.76 3.28 3.29
C HIS A 114 -7.33 3.30 4.75
N ALA A 115 -8.07 3.96 5.64
CA ALA A 115 -7.78 3.98 7.08
C ALA A 115 -7.78 2.57 7.68
N LEU A 116 -8.68 1.68 7.25
CA LEU A 116 -8.71 0.29 7.73
C LEU A 116 -7.43 -0.46 7.39
N TRP A 117 -6.82 -0.19 6.25
CA TRP A 117 -5.54 -0.78 5.86
C TRP A 117 -4.39 -0.25 6.73
N TYR A 118 -4.32 1.05 7.00
CA TYR A 118 -3.32 1.62 7.91
C TYR A 118 -3.41 1.04 9.31
N LEU A 119 -4.63 0.77 9.80
CA LEU A 119 -4.88 0.24 11.13
C LEU A 119 -4.78 -1.30 11.21
N LYS A 120 -4.42 -1.97 10.13
CA LYS A 120 -4.23 -3.42 10.14
C LYS A 120 -3.02 -3.78 11.01
N GLY A 121 -3.24 -4.68 11.98
CA GLY A 121 -2.21 -5.14 12.90
C GLY A 121 -1.99 -4.26 14.13
N ILE A 122 -2.64 -3.10 14.24
CA ILE A 122 -2.59 -2.26 15.45
C ILE A 122 -3.58 -2.82 16.48
N PRO A 123 -3.12 -3.23 17.68
CA PRO A 123 -4.00 -3.75 18.74
C PRO A 123 -5.04 -2.71 19.18
N GLY A 124 -6.19 -3.17 19.68
CA GLY A 124 -7.23 -2.29 20.27
C GLY A 124 -8.02 -1.44 19.27
N THR A 125 -7.78 -1.58 17.95
CA THR A 125 -8.41 -0.71 16.93
C THR A 125 -9.76 -1.20 16.40
N LYS A 126 -10.34 -2.29 16.95
CA LYS A 126 -11.59 -2.88 16.43
C LYS A 126 -12.76 -1.90 16.45
N GLU A 127 -13.02 -1.27 17.60
CA GLU A 127 -14.10 -0.29 17.76
C GLU A 127 -13.87 0.96 16.89
N ILE A 128 -12.63 1.45 16.86
CA ILE A 128 -12.24 2.58 16.03
C ILE A 128 -12.50 2.32 14.55
N LYS A 129 -12.18 1.13 14.04
CA LYS A 129 -12.48 0.74 12.65
C LYS A 129 -13.99 0.80 12.36
N THR A 130 -14.82 0.39 13.30
CA THR A 130 -16.29 0.48 13.17
C THR A 130 -16.74 1.95 13.12
N LYS A 131 -16.26 2.79 14.04
CA LYS A 131 -16.54 4.24 14.05
C LYS A 131 -16.10 4.89 12.72
N ILE A 132 -14.91 4.58 12.22
CA ILE A 132 -14.39 5.09 10.93
C ILE A 132 -15.35 4.77 9.78
N CYS A 133 -15.84 3.53 9.69
CA CYS A 133 -16.78 3.13 8.65
C CYS A 133 -18.12 3.90 8.71
N GLN A 134 -18.53 4.33 9.89
CA GLN A 134 -19.80 5.03 10.16
C GLN A 134 -19.69 6.55 10.06
N ALA A 135 -18.49 7.12 10.07
CA ALA A 135 -18.28 8.57 10.01
C ALA A 135 -18.93 9.18 8.76
N LYS A 136 -19.79 10.17 8.96
CA LYS A 136 -20.57 10.83 7.90
C LYS A 136 -19.98 12.17 7.48
N THR A 137 -19.20 12.80 8.35
CA THR A 137 -18.56 14.09 8.10
C THR A 137 -17.05 14.03 8.31
N GLU A 138 -16.34 15.04 7.79
CA GLU A 138 -14.90 15.20 8.00
C GLU A 138 -14.57 15.36 9.48
N GLU A 139 -15.35 16.17 10.19
CA GLU A 139 -15.15 16.47 11.62
C GLU A 139 -15.26 15.19 12.46
N GLU A 140 -16.29 14.38 12.22
CA GLU A 140 -16.43 13.05 12.87
C GLU A 140 -15.22 12.16 12.60
N PHE A 141 -14.79 12.06 11.35
CA PHE A 141 -13.65 11.23 10.96
C PHE A 141 -12.36 11.69 11.67
N ILE A 142 -12.08 13.00 11.65
CA ILE A 142 -10.88 13.58 12.29
C ILE A 142 -10.93 13.38 13.80
N ALA A 143 -12.09 13.56 14.44
CA ALA A 143 -12.26 13.34 15.87
C ALA A 143 -11.94 11.89 16.27
N ILE A 144 -12.41 10.91 15.48
CA ILE A 144 -12.12 9.48 15.71
C ILE A 144 -10.62 9.18 15.60
N ILE A 145 -9.95 9.74 14.58
CA ILE A 145 -8.50 9.51 14.42
C ILE A 145 -7.70 10.17 15.55
N ASN A 146 -8.12 11.35 16.04
CA ASN A 146 -7.48 12.01 17.17
C ASN A 146 -7.71 11.25 18.50
N GLU A 147 -8.90 10.68 18.72
CA GLU A 147 -9.18 9.77 19.85
C GLU A 147 -8.18 8.61 19.85
N LEU A 148 -8.00 7.96 18.69
CA LEU A 148 -7.06 6.86 18.55
C LEU A 148 -5.63 7.28 18.85
N LYS A 149 -5.20 8.42 18.32
CA LYS A 149 -3.84 8.97 18.53
C LYS A 149 -3.55 9.20 20.01
N ASN A 150 -4.50 9.72 20.75
CA ASN A 150 -4.37 9.95 22.18
C ASN A 150 -4.28 8.64 23.01
N ASN A 151 -4.93 7.58 22.55
CA ASN A 151 -4.91 6.28 23.22
C ASN A 151 -3.60 5.50 23.01
N ILE A 152 -2.91 5.71 21.90
CA ILE A 152 -1.62 5.05 21.61
C ILE A 152 -0.44 5.75 22.30
N ASN A 153 -0.59 7.04 22.65
CA ASN A 153 0.44 7.79 23.37
C ASN A 153 0.40 7.60 24.91
N LYS A 154 -0.52 6.78 25.42
CA LYS A 154 -0.62 6.38 26.83
C LYS A 154 0.03 5.03 27.06
#